data_7e0d927f82c5c8bc741d8d6001683dde
#
_entry.id   7e0d927f82c5c8bc741d8d6001683dde
#
_cell.length_a   1.000
_cell.length_b   1.000
_cell.length_c   1.000
_cell.angle_alpha   90.00
_cell.angle_beta   90.00
_cell.angle_gamma   90.00
#
_symmetry.space_group_name_H-M   'P 1'
#
loop_
_entity.id
_entity.type
_entity.pdbx_description
1 polymer ?
#
loop_
_entity_poly.entity_id
_entity_poly.type
_entity_poly.pdbx_seq_one_letter_code
_entity_poly.pdbx_strand_id
1 'polypeptide(L)'
;MSVTDLEWYKSNSPSWKNPDLKGLDVDGSRYHSKEFMDKEWNYMWPKVWLLMGREDEIPNPGDYQMEEFGRESFLMIRQSDNKIRSFYNVCQHRGARLTFNDLGSTETFKCPYHGWQWRIDGELIEAQDAEDFPEGNPCGKLKLEEVKTETFAGFIWINMDKNASSLKEWLGPVWDDWEAYEIHKWKRYVAQTVNVPCNWKIILDNFNESYHLPTVHAPERAVTKRRMPSGVDTSYRSTQFDLSDEGHNRMIMRAGYGSMQEDGKLEDPLYSVMQEWDMNPDDYAGKGLETREAIQKAKRDNGPERGYTHYKNLRDEQLTDAFHYTLFPNFAVSLWADGFHFLRAKPHPTDPEKCVFDNWWYSSNPDKDSSPVRTTIGISKRGDYADRDFFELGEKSLGQTIDQDTAVFILQQHGPVSYTHLRAHETS
;
A
#
# COMPACT_ATOMS: atom_id res chain seq x y z
N MET A 1 10.68 9.67 32.17
CA MET A 1 9.83 10.58 31.36
C MET A 1 8.58 9.84 31.04
N SER A 2 7.42 10.39 31.27
CA SER A 2 6.17 9.75 30.88
C SER A 2 6.08 9.73 29.35
N VAL A 3 5.52 8.67 28.78
CA VAL A 3 5.32 8.45 27.34
C VAL A 3 4.47 9.56 26.68
N THR A 4 4.05 10.56 27.44
CA THR A 4 3.18 11.66 27.01
C THR A 4 3.90 12.87 26.42
N ASP A 5 5.23 12.90 26.36
CA ASP A 5 5.95 14.00 25.72
C ASP A 5 6.07 13.78 24.20
N LEU A 6 4.90 13.81 23.53
CA LEU A 6 4.75 13.72 22.08
C LEU A 6 5.12 15.03 21.35
N GLU A 7 5.62 16.04 22.05
CA GLU A 7 5.86 17.38 21.48
C GLU A 7 6.85 17.39 20.29
N TRP A 8 7.74 16.45 20.23
CA TRP A 8 8.73 16.39 19.15
C TRP A 8 8.18 15.90 17.81
N TYR A 9 7.07 15.12 17.77
CA TYR A 9 6.39 14.81 16.51
C TYR A 9 5.60 16.01 15.97
N LYS A 10 5.09 16.85 16.84
CA LYS A 10 4.30 18.03 16.46
C LYS A 10 5.12 19.09 15.72
N SER A 11 6.42 19.15 15.99
CA SER A 11 7.31 20.18 15.43
C SER A 11 7.78 19.92 14.00
N ASN A 12 7.70 18.69 13.50
CA ASN A 12 8.40 18.28 12.28
C ASN A 12 7.51 18.10 11.05
N SER A 13 6.19 18.27 11.16
CA SER A 13 5.30 18.16 10.01
C SER A 13 4.04 19.02 10.15
N PRO A 14 4.12 20.31 9.79
CA PRO A 14 3.00 21.25 9.96
C PRO A 14 1.77 20.90 9.09
N SER A 15 1.94 20.05 8.08
CA SER A 15 0.89 19.62 7.17
C SER A 15 0.03 18.47 7.70
N TRP A 16 0.46 17.82 8.79
CA TRP A 16 -0.32 16.78 9.46
C TRP A 16 -1.04 17.37 10.67
N LYS A 17 -2.33 17.08 10.79
CA LYS A 17 -3.22 17.62 11.83
C LYS A 17 -3.66 16.53 12.78
N ASN A 18 -3.75 16.84 14.07
CA ASN A 18 -4.43 15.94 14.99
C ASN A 18 -5.93 15.89 14.64
N PRO A 19 -6.50 14.69 14.48
CA PRO A 19 -7.92 14.60 14.21
C PRO A 19 -8.76 15.02 15.43
N ASP A 20 -9.79 15.83 15.20
CA ASP A 20 -10.89 16.03 16.16
C ASP A 20 -11.91 14.90 15.94
N LEU A 21 -11.58 13.72 16.46
CA LEU A 21 -12.41 12.53 16.30
C LEU A 21 -13.61 12.59 17.24
N LYS A 22 -14.76 12.89 16.68
CA LYS A 22 -16.04 12.73 17.37
C LYS A 22 -16.54 11.33 17.10
N GLY A 23 -16.79 10.55 18.16
CA GLY A 23 -17.42 9.24 18.03
C GLY A 23 -18.77 9.38 17.32
N LEU A 24 -18.85 8.87 16.09
CA LEU A 24 -20.08 8.82 15.30
C LEU A 24 -20.47 7.36 15.09
N ASP A 25 -21.78 7.12 15.08
CA ASP A 25 -22.28 5.81 14.68
C ASP A 25 -21.99 5.59 13.19
N VAL A 26 -21.50 4.40 12.85
CA VAL A 26 -21.22 4.00 11.47
C VAL A 26 -22.41 3.19 10.96
N ASP A 27 -23.01 3.66 9.87
CA ASP A 27 -24.08 2.94 9.19
C ASP A 27 -23.54 1.67 8.54
N GLY A 28 -23.97 0.51 9.04
CA GLY A 28 -23.56 -0.80 8.54
C GLY A 28 -23.88 -1.03 7.05
N SER A 29 -24.87 -0.33 6.48
CA SER A 29 -25.19 -0.43 5.05
C SER A 29 -24.01 -0.12 4.13
N ARG A 30 -23.01 0.63 4.60
CA ARG A 30 -21.77 0.94 3.88
C ARG A 30 -20.98 -0.31 3.48
N TYR A 31 -21.12 -1.42 4.22
CA TYR A 31 -20.31 -2.63 4.03
C TYR A 31 -21.04 -3.75 3.27
N HIS A 32 -22.37 -3.63 3.06
CA HIS A 32 -23.12 -4.70 2.40
C HIS A 32 -24.15 -4.20 1.37
N SER A 33 -24.47 -2.89 1.37
CA SER A 33 -25.50 -2.37 0.48
C SER A 33 -24.99 -2.22 -0.95
N LYS A 34 -25.73 -2.82 -1.88
CA LYS A 34 -25.49 -2.64 -3.32
C LYS A 34 -25.69 -1.18 -3.74
N GLU A 35 -26.65 -0.49 -3.15
CA GLU A 35 -26.90 0.93 -3.41
C GLU A 35 -25.71 1.78 -2.97
N PHE A 36 -25.11 1.47 -1.81
CA PHE A 36 -23.91 2.18 -1.36
C PHE A 36 -22.72 1.92 -2.29
N MET A 37 -22.50 0.68 -2.70
CA MET A 37 -21.49 0.32 -3.70
C MET A 37 -21.68 1.08 -5.01
N ASP A 38 -22.92 1.24 -5.48
CA ASP A 38 -23.22 1.99 -6.70
C ASP A 38 -22.93 3.51 -6.51
N LYS A 39 -23.16 4.05 -5.31
CA LYS A 39 -22.73 5.44 -4.98
C LYS A 39 -21.23 5.59 -5.02
N GLU A 40 -20.45 4.63 -4.48
CA GLU A 40 -18.98 4.62 -4.57
C GLU A 40 -18.52 4.65 -6.03
N TRP A 41 -19.13 3.83 -6.90
CA TRP A 41 -18.79 3.80 -8.33
C TRP A 41 -19.21 5.06 -9.09
N ASN A 42 -20.30 5.71 -8.70
CA ASN A 42 -20.78 6.89 -9.41
C ASN A 42 -20.08 8.17 -8.95
N TYR A 43 -19.63 8.25 -7.69
CA TYR A 43 -19.21 9.52 -7.09
C TYR A 43 -17.83 9.52 -6.46
N MET A 44 -17.22 8.36 -6.21
CA MET A 44 -15.91 8.27 -5.54
C MET A 44 -14.83 7.70 -6.46
N TRP A 45 -14.96 6.43 -6.89
CA TRP A 45 -13.92 5.75 -7.64
C TRP A 45 -13.44 6.49 -8.89
N PRO A 46 -14.33 7.12 -9.69
CA PRO A 46 -13.88 7.88 -10.86
C PRO A 46 -13.15 9.18 -10.54
N LYS A 47 -13.13 9.62 -9.29
CA LYS A 47 -12.59 10.95 -8.89
C LYS A 47 -11.38 10.89 -7.99
N VAL A 48 -10.90 9.72 -7.64
CA VAL A 48 -9.76 9.52 -6.76
C VAL A 48 -8.57 8.97 -7.52
N TRP A 49 -7.38 9.24 -7.03
CA TRP A 49 -6.18 8.59 -7.55
C TRP A 49 -6.10 7.16 -7.05
N LEU A 50 -5.87 6.24 -7.97
CA LEU A 50 -5.76 4.81 -7.73
C LEU A 50 -4.34 4.35 -8.03
N LEU A 51 -3.72 3.68 -7.08
CA LEU A 51 -2.43 3.02 -7.28
C LEU A 51 -2.67 1.71 -8.03
N MET A 52 -2.10 1.57 -9.25
CA MET A 52 -2.40 0.47 -10.14
C MET A 52 -1.24 -0.50 -10.35
N GLY A 53 0.01 -0.05 -10.37
CA GLY A 53 1.13 -0.93 -10.64
C GLY A 53 2.49 -0.33 -10.32
N ARG A 54 3.54 -1.03 -10.77
CA ARG A 54 4.93 -0.61 -10.61
C ARG A 54 5.55 -0.25 -11.95
N GLU A 55 6.35 0.82 -11.96
CA GLU A 55 7.09 1.26 -13.14
C GLU A 55 8.15 0.25 -13.60
N ASP A 56 8.75 -0.49 -12.66
CA ASP A 56 9.77 -1.49 -12.92
C ASP A 56 9.22 -2.82 -13.46
N GLU A 57 7.89 -3.04 -13.43
CA GLU A 57 7.25 -4.18 -14.11
C GLU A 57 7.10 -3.96 -15.62
N ILE A 58 7.20 -2.71 -16.08
CA ILE A 58 7.11 -2.34 -17.51
C ILE A 58 8.30 -1.43 -17.88
N PRO A 59 9.54 -1.94 -17.86
CA PRO A 59 10.74 -1.12 -17.99
C PRO A 59 11.01 -0.58 -19.39
N ASN A 60 10.55 -1.25 -20.46
CA ASN A 60 10.90 -0.92 -21.83
C ASN A 60 9.71 -0.38 -22.63
N PRO A 61 9.92 0.45 -23.65
CA PRO A 61 8.88 0.84 -24.57
C PRO A 61 8.14 -0.37 -25.16
N GLY A 62 6.80 -0.31 -25.13
CA GLY A 62 5.93 -1.42 -25.55
C GLY A 62 5.57 -2.39 -24.43
N ASP A 63 6.31 -2.39 -23.32
CA ASP A 63 5.90 -3.17 -22.14
C ASP A 63 4.60 -2.60 -21.57
N TYR A 64 3.71 -3.49 -21.15
CA TYR A 64 2.42 -3.12 -20.58
C TYR A 64 2.07 -3.98 -19.39
N GLN A 65 1.27 -3.38 -18.50
CA GLN A 65 0.58 -4.04 -17.41
C GLN A 65 -0.93 -3.84 -17.58
N MET A 66 -1.70 -4.91 -17.44
CA MET A 66 -3.15 -4.86 -17.31
C MET A 66 -3.52 -5.04 -15.85
N GLU A 67 -4.45 -4.22 -15.38
CA GLU A 67 -4.96 -4.32 -14.01
C GLU A 67 -6.49 -4.19 -14.02
N GLU A 68 -7.17 -5.09 -13.31
CA GLU A 68 -8.60 -5.00 -13.04
C GLU A 68 -8.84 -4.24 -11.74
N PHE A 69 -9.76 -3.29 -11.80
CA PHE A 69 -10.20 -2.54 -10.64
C PHE A 69 -11.72 -2.46 -10.62
N GLY A 70 -12.34 -3.30 -9.79
CA GLY A 70 -13.79 -3.38 -9.73
C GLY A 70 -14.43 -3.65 -11.09
N ARG A 71 -15.16 -2.67 -11.62
CA ARG A 71 -15.89 -2.80 -12.91
C ARG A 71 -15.01 -2.54 -14.14
N GLU A 72 -13.86 -1.94 -13.95
CA GLU A 72 -13.00 -1.45 -15.02
C GLU A 72 -11.75 -2.31 -15.18
N SER A 73 -11.18 -2.24 -16.37
CA SER A 73 -9.89 -2.84 -16.71
C SER A 73 -9.03 -1.78 -17.42
N PHE A 74 -7.79 -1.64 -16.97
CA PHE A 74 -6.86 -0.62 -17.47
C PHE A 74 -5.61 -1.24 -18.05
N LEU A 75 -5.06 -0.58 -19.07
CA LEU A 75 -3.76 -0.87 -19.66
C LEU A 75 -2.80 0.27 -19.34
N MET A 76 -1.74 0.00 -18.61
CA MET A 76 -0.63 0.92 -18.37
C MET A 76 0.51 0.52 -19.30
N ILE A 77 0.95 1.42 -20.17
CA ILE A 77 1.86 1.09 -21.28
C ILE A 77 3.04 2.05 -21.26
N ARG A 78 4.26 1.50 -21.27
CA ARG A 78 5.49 2.29 -21.46
C ARG A 78 5.56 2.76 -22.91
N GLN A 79 5.59 4.07 -23.10
CA GLN A 79 5.67 4.71 -24.41
C GLN A 79 7.10 4.81 -24.94
N SER A 80 7.24 5.14 -26.23
CA SER A 80 8.54 5.34 -26.86
C SER A 80 9.36 6.50 -26.28
N ASP A 81 8.72 7.46 -25.62
CA ASP A 81 9.37 8.57 -24.87
C ASP A 81 9.67 8.21 -23.41
N ASN A 82 9.55 6.94 -23.04
CA ASN A 82 9.70 6.38 -21.69
C ASN A 82 8.65 6.83 -20.68
N LYS A 83 7.65 7.61 -21.05
CA LYS A 83 6.51 7.88 -20.15
C LYS A 83 5.55 6.71 -20.12
N ILE A 84 4.72 6.67 -19.08
CA ILE A 84 3.62 5.71 -18.99
C ILE A 84 2.32 6.42 -19.32
N ARG A 85 1.54 5.81 -20.19
CA ARG A 85 0.16 6.23 -20.47
C ARG A 85 -0.77 5.07 -20.13
N SER A 86 -1.94 5.41 -19.66
CA SER A 86 -2.95 4.41 -19.30
C SER A 86 -4.23 4.61 -20.06
N PHE A 87 -4.84 3.50 -20.46
CA PHE A 87 -6.07 3.47 -21.25
C PHE A 87 -7.05 2.48 -20.62
N TYR A 88 -8.35 2.67 -20.88
CA TYR A 88 -9.29 1.58 -20.67
C TYR A 88 -8.96 0.42 -21.61
N ASN A 89 -8.96 -0.79 -21.09
CA ASN A 89 -8.71 -2.03 -21.85
C ASN A 89 -9.95 -2.42 -22.67
N VAL A 90 -10.39 -1.52 -23.52
CA VAL A 90 -11.66 -1.64 -24.27
C VAL A 90 -11.50 -1.15 -25.70
N CYS A 91 -11.74 -2.03 -26.67
CA CYS A 91 -11.79 -1.66 -28.10
C CYS A 91 -12.99 -0.74 -28.36
N GLN A 92 -12.76 0.42 -28.95
CA GLN A 92 -13.80 1.42 -29.24
C GLN A 92 -14.83 0.99 -30.31
N HIS A 93 -14.61 -0.16 -30.97
CA HIS A 93 -15.57 -0.68 -31.95
C HIS A 93 -16.82 -1.26 -31.26
N ARG A 94 -16.68 -2.34 -30.48
CA ARG A 94 -17.79 -3.04 -29.80
C ARG A 94 -17.47 -3.52 -28.40
N GLY A 95 -16.57 -2.85 -27.71
CA GLY A 95 -16.34 -3.06 -26.27
C GLY A 95 -15.56 -4.32 -25.89
N ALA A 96 -14.94 -5.03 -26.85
CA ALA A 96 -14.13 -6.19 -26.51
C ALA A 96 -12.83 -5.77 -25.80
N ARG A 97 -12.39 -6.54 -24.83
CA ARG A 97 -11.06 -6.37 -24.22
C ARG A 97 -9.96 -6.60 -25.25
N LEU A 98 -8.86 -5.82 -25.13
CA LEU A 98 -7.72 -5.91 -26.04
C LEU A 98 -6.73 -6.98 -25.60
N THR A 99 -6.58 -7.18 -24.30
CA THR A 99 -5.74 -8.22 -23.71
C THR A 99 -6.32 -8.75 -22.40
N PHE A 100 -5.92 -9.97 -22.06
CA PHE A 100 -6.21 -10.65 -20.78
C PHE A 100 -4.91 -11.00 -20.04
N ASN A 101 -3.75 -10.65 -20.61
CA ASN A 101 -2.46 -10.91 -19.98
C ASN A 101 -2.14 -9.78 -18.99
N ASP A 102 -1.80 -10.13 -17.78
CA ASP A 102 -1.45 -9.16 -16.73
C ASP A 102 -0.20 -8.34 -17.09
N LEU A 103 0.78 -8.97 -17.73
CA LEU A 103 2.02 -8.35 -18.20
C LEU A 103 2.34 -8.83 -19.61
N GLY A 104 2.95 -7.98 -20.40
CA GLY A 104 3.43 -8.31 -21.73
C GLY A 104 4.18 -7.17 -22.39
N SER A 105 4.58 -7.42 -23.66
CA SER A 105 5.23 -6.41 -24.49
C SER A 105 4.68 -6.50 -25.90
N THR A 106 4.32 -5.38 -26.50
CA THR A 106 3.78 -5.31 -27.87
C THR A 106 3.97 -3.94 -28.47
N GLU A 107 4.01 -3.86 -29.78
CA GLU A 107 3.95 -2.60 -30.53
C GLU A 107 2.51 -2.16 -30.81
N THR A 108 1.58 -3.13 -30.89
CA THR A 108 0.17 -2.88 -31.19
C THR A 108 -0.73 -3.88 -30.46
N PHE A 109 -1.91 -3.45 -30.06
CA PHE A 109 -2.97 -4.31 -29.54
C PHE A 109 -3.96 -4.65 -30.64
N LYS A 110 -4.06 -5.93 -30.98
CA LYS A 110 -5.04 -6.43 -31.96
C LYS A 110 -6.28 -6.92 -31.23
N CYS A 111 -7.42 -6.26 -31.49
CA CYS A 111 -8.69 -6.66 -30.89
C CYS A 111 -9.06 -8.10 -31.34
N PRO A 112 -9.34 -9.02 -30.40
CA PRO A 112 -9.62 -10.41 -30.75
C PRO A 112 -10.97 -10.61 -31.46
N TYR A 113 -11.84 -9.58 -31.46
CA TYR A 113 -13.17 -9.69 -32.04
C TYR A 113 -13.19 -9.44 -33.56
N HIS A 114 -12.74 -8.27 -34.05
CA HIS A 114 -12.76 -7.88 -35.46
C HIS A 114 -11.38 -7.43 -35.96
N GLY A 115 -10.32 -7.74 -35.26
CA GLY A 115 -8.95 -7.48 -35.72
C GLY A 115 -8.52 -6.01 -35.77
N TRP A 116 -9.30 -5.06 -35.21
CA TRP A 116 -8.87 -3.66 -35.10
C TRP A 116 -7.55 -3.57 -34.34
N GLN A 117 -6.59 -2.81 -34.92
CA GLN A 117 -5.27 -2.66 -34.28
C GLN A 117 -5.08 -1.26 -33.75
N TRP A 118 -4.65 -1.23 -32.49
CA TRP A 118 -4.38 -0.03 -31.74
C TRP A 118 -2.89 0.05 -31.41
N ARG A 119 -2.26 1.15 -31.75
CA ARG A 119 -0.86 1.42 -31.38
C ARG A 119 -0.75 1.65 -29.86
N ILE A 120 0.45 1.49 -29.31
CA ILE A 120 0.69 1.67 -27.87
C ILE A 120 0.33 3.07 -27.33
N ASP A 121 0.25 4.10 -28.20
CA ASP A 121 -0.21 5.46 -27.87
C ASP A 121 -1.74 5.61 -27.95
N GLY A 122 -2.45 4.52 -28.19
CA GLY A 122 -3.90 4.44 -28.26
C GLY A 122 -4.50 4.73 -29.62
N GLU A 123 -3.74 5.11 -30.66
CA GLU A 123 -4.28 5.43 -31.97
C GLU A 123 -4.73 4.17 -32.72
N LEU A 124 -5.90 4.23 -33.37
CA LEU A 124 -6.37 3.19 -34.26
C LEU A 124 -5.60 3.27 -35.59
N ILE A 125 -4.89 2.20 -35.95
CA ILE A 125 -4.05 2.15 -37.13
C ILE A 125 -4.58 1.20 -38.21
N GLU A 126 -5.41 0.22 -37.86
CA GLU A 126 -5.99 -0.74 -38.81
C GLU A 126 -7.41 -1.11 -38.37
N ALA A 127 -8.34 -1.08 -39.31
CA ALA A 127 -9.69 -1.56 -39.14
C ALA A 127 -10.08 -2.40 -40.38
N GLN A 128 -10.76 -3.53 -40.17
CA GLN A 128 -11.26 -4.35 -41.26
C GLN A 128 -12.30 -3.55 -42.06
N ASP A 129 -12.22 -3.64 -43.39
CA ASP A 129 -13.16 -2.99 -44.34
C ASP A 129 -13.37 -1.49 -44.00
N ALA A 130 -12.26 -0.81 -43.69
CA ALA A 130 -12.25 0.56 -43.15
C ALA A 130 -12.98 1.57 -44.05
N GLU A 131 -13.04 1.31 -45.36
CA GLU A 131 -13.69 2.22 -46.35
C GLU A 131 -15.22 2.07 -46.34
N ASP A 132 -15.75 1.01 -45.74
CA ASP A 132 -17.20 0.75 -45.71
C ASP A 132 -17.92 1.49 -44.58
N PHE A 133 -17.19 2.20 -43.70
CA PHE A 133 -17.80 2.96 -42.61
C PHE A 133 -18.51 4.20 -43.19
N PRO A 134 -19.79 4.46 -42.77
CA PRO A 134 -20.56 5.61 -43.28
C PRO A 134 -19.87 6.97 -43.04
N GLU A 135 -19.06 7.08 -41.98
CA GLU A 135 -18.31 8.29 -41.63
C GLU A 135 -16.89 8.30 -42.24
N GLY A 136 -16.61 7.31 -43.13
CA GLY A 136 -15.32 7.05 -43.75
C GLY A 136 -14.32 6.37 -42.81
N ASN A 137 -13.14 6.05 -43.34
CA ASN A 137 -12.10 5.30 -42.65
C ASN A 137 -11.84 5.86 -41.21
N PRO A 138 -11.99 5.02 -40.17
CA PRO A 138 -11.80 5.44 -38.77
C PRO A 138 -10.32 5.51 -38.34
N CYS A 139 -9.40 4.91 -39.11
CA CYS A 139 -7.97 4.88 -38.77
C CYS A 139 -7.38 6.30 -38.73
N GLY A 140 -6.56 6.58 -37.70
CA GLY A 140 -6.00 7.90 -37.45
C GLY A 140 -6.99 8.91 -36.85
N LYS A 141 -8.29 8.58 -36.75
CA LYS A 141 -9.32 9.45 -36.16
C LYS A 141 -9.72 8.99 -34.75
N LEU A 142 -9.74 7.69 -34.51
CA LEU A 142 -10.12 7.13 -33.22
C LEU A 142 -8.90 6.83 -32.36
N LYS A 143 -9.08 6.99 -31.06
CA LYS A 143 -8.09 6.64 -30.03
C LYS A 143 -8.76 5.89 -28.88
N LEU A 144 -8.01 4.99 -28.24
CA LEU A 144 -8.43 4.41 -26.96
C LEU A 144 -8.69 5.52 -25.94
N GLU A 145 -9.67 5.32 -25.09
CA GLU A 145 -9.99 6.26 -24.03
C GLU A 145 -8.87 6.24 -22.97
N GLU A 146 -8.17 7.37 -22.87
CA GLU A 146 -7.05 7.56 -21.97
C GLU A 146 -7.52 8.04 -20.60
N VAL A 147 -6.90 7.53 -19.52
CA VAL A 147 -7.07 8.00 -18.16
C VAL A 147 -5.85 8.80 -17.72
N LYS A 148 -6.06 9.77 -16.83
CA LYS A 148 -4.97 10.57 -16.28
C LYS A 148 -3.98 9.67 -15.55
N THR A 149 -2.68 9.78 -15.88
CA THR A 149 -1.63 8.92 -15.38
C THR A 149 -0.47 9.76 -14.87
N GLU A 150 -0.05 9.51 -13.64
CA GLU A 150 1.17 10.09 -13.07
C GLU A 150 1.95 8.98 -12.34
N THR A 151 3.25 9.20 -12.11
CA THR A 151 4.09 8.25 -11.37
C THR A 151 4.71 8.93 -10.16
N PHE A 152 4.78 8.19 -9.07
CA PHE A 152 5.45 8.62 -7.84
C PHE A 152 5.90 7.40 -7.02
N ALA A 153 7.06 7.51 -6.40
CA ALA A 153 7.66 6.47 -5.57
C ALA A 153 7.83 5.11 -6.30
N GLY A 154 7.95 5.13 -7.64
CA GLY A 154 8.05 3.94 -8.49
C GLY A 154 6.71 3.25 -8.75
N PHE A 155 5.60 3.86 -8.36
CA PHE A 155 4.25 3.38 -8.63
C PHE A 155 3.57 4.16 -9.74
N ILE A 156 2.69 3.46 -10.46
CA ILE A 156 1.82 4.02 -11.49
C ILE A 156 0.48 4.33 -10.83
N TRP A 157 0.06 5.58 -10.95
CA TRP A 157 -1.21 6.08 -10.42
C TRP A 157 -2.08 6.55 -11.57
N ILE A 158 -3.36 6.23 -11.49
CA ILE A 158 -4.36 6.69 -12.46
C ILE A 158 -5.50 7.43 -11.79
N ASN A 159 -6.14 8.32 -12.54
CA ASN A 159 -7.40 8.93 -12.16
C ASN A 159 -8.34 8.95 -13.37
N MET A 160 -9.55 8.45 -13.20
CA MET A 160 -10.54 8.42 -14.27
C MET A 160 -11.10 9.82 -14.60
N ASP A 161 -10.97 10.77 -13.69
CA ASP A 161 -11.30 12.18 -13.95
C ASP A 161 -10.09 12.89 -14.61
N LYS A 162 -10.23 13.21 -15.88
CA LYS A 162 -9.20 13.95 -16.64
C LYS A 162 -8.89 15.33 -16.05
N ASN A 163 -9.81 15.89 -15.26
CA ASN A 163 -9.68 17.21 -14.64
C ASN A 163 -9.23 17.12 -13.16
N ALA A 164 -8.89 15.94 -12.68
CA ALA A 164 -8.39 15.78 -11.32
C ALA A 164 -7.17 16.69 -11.07
N SER A 165 -6.96 17.12 -9.81
CA SER A 165 -5.70 17.75 -9.38
C SER A 165 -4.50 16.85 -9.67
N SER A 166 -3.29 17.39 -9.58
CA SER A 166 -2.08 16.59 -9.71
C SER A 166 -2.01 15.53 -8.59
N LEU A 167 -1.30 14.43 -8.87
CA LEU A 167 -1.05 13.41 -7.85
C LEU A 167 -0.35 13.99 -6.62
N LYS A 168 0.59 14.94 -6.84
CA LYS A 168 1.30 15.61 -5.75
C LYS A 168 0.38 16.40 -4.83
N GLU A 169 -0.54 17.17 -5.41
CA GLU A 169 -1.55 17.90 -4.63
C GLU A 169 -2.47 16.97 -3.88
N TRP A 170 -2.87 15.84 -4.50
CA TRP A 170 -3.74 14.87 -3.87
C TRP A 170 -3.05 14.10 -2.75
N LEU A 171 -1.78 13.72 -2.89
CA LEU A 171 -1.01 13.05 -1.84
C LEU A 171 -0.65 13.99 -0.68
N GLY A 172 -0.60 15.31 -0.93
CA GLY A 172 -0.29 16.29 0.10
C GLY A 172 1.00 15.96 0.86
N PRO A 173 0.96 15.90 2.21
CA PRO A 173 2.16 15.68 3.01
C PRO A 173 2.75 14.27 2.87
N VAL A 174 2.00 13.31 2.34
CA VAL A 174 2.52 11.96 2.05
C VAL A 174 3.63 12.02 1.01
N TRP A 175 3.51 12.93 0.03
CA TRP A 175 4.55 13.10 -0.98
C TRP A 175 5.89 13.43 -0.37
N ASP A 176 5.94 14.44 0.49
CA ASP A 176 7.19 14.89 1.12
C ASP A 176 7.74 13.83 2.09
N ASP A 177 6.87 13.12 2.80
CA ASP A 177 7.26 12.04 3.70
C ASP A 177 7.92 10.87 2.94
N TRP A 178 7.41 10.50 1.76
CA TRP A 178 7.88 9.32 1.01
C TRP A 178 9.07 9.60 0.09
N GLU A 179 9.22 10.83 -0.40
CA GLU A 179 10.29 11.18 -1.35
C GLU A 179 11.68 10.80 -0.83
N ALA A 180 11.91 11.03 0.49
CA ALA A 180 13.18 10.76 1.13
C ALA A 180 13.58 9.26 1.18
N TYR A 181 12.61 8.36 1.10
CA TYR A 181 12.87 6.91 1.16
C TYR A 181 13.37 6.33 -0.16
N GLU A 182 13.25 7.04 -1.28
CA GLU A 182 13.63 6.54 -2.60
C GLU A 182 12.96 5.19 -2.96
N ILE A 183 11.67 5.01 -2.62
CA ILE A 183 10.90 3.75 -2.77
C ILE A 183 10.93 3.21 -4.21
N HIS A 184 11.13 4.07 -5.20
CA HIS A 184 11.26 3.67 -6.62
C HIS A 184 12.42 2.70 -6.88
N LYS A 185 13.43 2.65 -5.99
CA LYS A 185 14.58 1.74 -6.06
C LYS A 185 14.33 0.40 -5.35
N TRP A 186 13.24 0.29 -4.57
CA TRP A 186 12.97 -0.87 -3.74
C TRP A 186 12.37 -2.00 -4.55
N LYS A 187 12.68 -3.23 -4.16
CA LYS A 187 12.22 -4.43 -4.85
C LYS A 187 11.11 -5.13 -4.07
N ARG A 188 10.11 -5.61 -4.80
CA ARG A 188 9.06 -6.45 -4.26
C ARG A 188 9.59 -7.87 -4.09
N TYR A 189 9.55 -8.40 -2.88
CA TYR A 189 10.01 -9.76 -2.56
C TYR A 189 8.89 -10.69 -2.08
N VAL A 190 7.68 -10.17 -1.86
CA VAL A 190 6.43 -10.90 -1.66
C VAL A 190 5.33 -10.21 -2.44
N ALA A 191 4.50 -10.96 -3.16
CA ALA A 191 3.40 -10.44 -3.95
C ALA A 191 2.20 -11.40 -3.92
N GLN A 192 1.52 -11.45 -2.78
CA GLN A 192 0.32 -12.27 -2.60
C GLN A 192 -0.94 -11.46 -2.86
N THR A 193 -1.86 -12.03 -3.64
CA THR A 193 -3.16 -11.43 -3.95
C THR A 193 -4.24 -12.48 -3.74
N VAL A 194 -5.27 -12.15 -2.97
CA VAL A 194 -6.33 -13.08 -2.60
C VAL A 194 -7.72 -12.48 -2.75
N ASN A 195 -8.71 -13.34 -3.04
CA ASN A 195 -10.10 -12.99 -2.91
C ASN A 195 -10.51 -13.10 -1.43
N VAL A 196 -11.15 -12.06 -0.89
CA VAL A 196 -11.59 -12.02 0.52
C VAL A 196 -13.11 -11.83 0.57
N PRO A 197 -13.85 -12.66 1.35
CA PRO A 197 -15.30 -12.57 1.48
C PRO A 197 -15.68 -11.48 2.48
N CYS A 198 -15.26 -10.26 2.25
CA CYS A 198 -15.67 -9.07 2.99
C CYS A 198 -15.61 -7.81 2.11
N ASN A 199 -16.27 -6.75 2.58
CA ASN A 199 -16.19 -5.44 1.95
C ASN A 199 -14.75 -4.89 2.05
N TRP A 200 -14.29 -4.23 1.02
CA TRP A 200 -12.94 -3.65 0.95
C TRP A 200 -12.65 -2.66 2.11
N LYS A 201 -13.67 -1.94 2.61
CA LYS A 201 -13.51 -0.99 3.72
C LYS A 201 -13.15 -1.68 5.04
N ILE A 202 -13.67 -2.89 5.29
CA ILE A 202 -13.33 -3.65 6.50
C ILE A 202 -11.82 -3.88 6.62
N ILE A 203 -11.16 -4.16 5.49
CA ILE A 203 -9.71 -4.34 5.46
C ILE A 203 -9.00 -3.04 5.85
N LEU A 204 -9.43 -1.91 5.25
CA LEU A 204 -8.80 -0.62 5.51
C LEU A 204 -9.08 -0.14 6.94
N ASP A 205 -10.29 -0.36 7.45
CA ASP A 205 -10.66 0.00 8.83
C ASP A 205 -9.78 -0.74 9.84
N ASN A 206 -9.50 -2.03 9.61
CA ASN A 206 -8.61 -2.82 10.48
C ASN A 206 -7.16 -2.27 10.46
N PHE A 207 -6.65 -1.92 9.29
CA PHE A 207 -5.28 -1.39 9.19
C PHE A 207 -5.16 0.08 9.58
N ASN A 208 -6.27 0.79 9.77
CA ASN A 208 -6.30 2.21 10.08
C ASN A 208 -6.19 2.51 11.58
N GLU A 209 -6.02 1.50 12.42
CA GLU A 209 -5.97 1.63 13.87
C GLU A 209 -5.01 0.59 14.49
N SER A 210 -4.70 0.75 15.77
CA SER A 210 -3.87 -0.18 16.54
C SER A 210 -4.62 -0.80 17.72
N TYR A 211 -5.92 -0.58 17.83
CA TYR A 211 -6.72 -0.99 18.98
C TYR A 211 -6.95 -2.50 19.04
N HIS A 212 -7.01 -3.18 17.88
CA HIS A 212 -7.17 -4.63 17.80
C HIS A 212 -5.88 -5.40 18.16
N LEU A 213 -4.70 -4.81 18.00
CA LEU A 213 -3.41 -5.47 18.19
C LEU A 213 -3.31 -6.26 19.50
N PRO A 214 -3.81 -5.74 20.65
CA PRO A 214 -3.77 -6.46 21.92
C PRO A 214 -4.59 -7.73 21.98
N THR A 215 -5.59 -7.86 21.14
CA THR A 215 -6.54 -8.96 21.19
C THR A 215 -6.33 -9.94 20.04
N VAL A 216 -6.26 -9.42 18.82
CA VAL A 216 -6.11 -10.24 17.60
C VAL A 216 -4.73 -10.91 17.54
N HIS A 217 -3.68 -10.16 17.87
CA HIS A 217 -2.31 -10.67 17.88
C HIS A 217 -1.84 -11.14 19.27
N ALA A 218 -2.80 -11.46 20.16
CA ALA A 218 -2.54 -11.90 21.53
C ALA A 218 -1.68 -13.16 21.67
N PRO A 219 -1.71 -14.18 20.78
CA PRO A 219 -0.79 -15.32 20.84
C PRO A 219 0.68 -14.89 20.65
N GLU A 220 0.95 -13.92 19.80
CA GLU A 220 2.26 -13.28 19.71
C GLU A 220 2.56 -12.51 20.99
N ARG A 221 1.55 -11.91 21.63
CA ARG A 221 1.66 -11.23 22.91
C ARG A 221 1.81 -12.12 24.11
N ALA A 222 1.28 -13.32 24.15
CA ALA A 222 1.56 -14.26 25.24
C ALA A 222 3.06 -14.67 25.20
N VAL A 223 3.62 -14.74 24.01
CA VAL A 223 5.07 -14.75 23.75
C VAL A 223 5.66 -13.35 23.97
N THR A 224 4.92 -12.28 23.75
CA THR A 224 5.26 -10.86 23.79
C THR A 224 4.79 -10.09 25.02
N LYS A 225 4.09 -10.65 26.01
CA LYS A 225 4.19 -10.08 27.36
C LYS A 225 5.64 -10.04 27.81
N ARG A 226 6.45 -10.86 27.16
CA ARG A 226 7.91 -10.80 27.19
C ARG A 226 8.52 -10.10 25.97
N ARG A 227 7.75 -9.64 24.95
CA ARG A 227 8.27 -9.22 23.65
C ARG A 227 7.49 -8.14 22.89
N MET A 228 6.46 -7.57 23.51
CA MET A 228 6.15 -6.25 23.08
C MET A 228 6.81 -5.34 24.06
N PRO A 229 7.85 -5.42 23.89
CA PRO A 229 8.53 -4.33 23.50
C PRO A 229 9.29 -4.68 22.33
N SER A 230 8.70 -4.95 21.34
CA SER A 230 9.22 -4.51 20.08
C SER A 230 9.49 -3.02 20.13
N GLY A 231 9.54 -2.51 21.33
CA GLY A 231 9.71 -1.14 21.48
C GLY A 231 8.60 -0.30 20.85
N VAL A 232 7.61 -0.93 20.30
CA VAL A 232 6.38 -0.27 19.90
C VAL A 232 5.44 -0.48 21.06
N ASP A 233 5.18 0.55 21.82
CA ASP A 233 4.02 0.56 22.68
C ASP A 233 2.80 0.58 21.74
N THR A 234 2.22 -0.58 21.53
CA THR A 234 1.01 -0.75 20.74
C THR A 234 -0.25 -0.39 21.52
N SER A 235 -0.11 0.14 22.73
CA SER A 235 -1.26 0.82 23.29
C SER A 235 -1.59 2.00 22.37
N TYR A 236 -2.88 2.16 22.00
CA TYR A 236 -3.33 3.32 21.24
C TYR A 236 -2.91 4.65 21.87
N ARG A 237 -2.55 4.67 23.15
CA ARG A 237 -2.08 5.85 23.91
C ARG A 237 -0.69 6.32 23.50
N SER A 238 0.13 5.45 22.94
CA SER A 238 1.49 5.78 22.47
C SER A 238 1.58 5.86 20.97
N THR A 239 0.52 5.51 20.27
CA THR A 239 0.39 5.67 18.82
C THR A 239 -0.13 7.07 18.54
N GLN A 240 0.58 7.80 17.68
CA GLN A 240 0.12 9.09 17.20
C GLN A 240 -0.69 8.89 15.93
N PHE A 241 -1.82 9.59 15.84
CA PHE A 241 -2.67 9.63 14.67
C PHE A 241 -2.72 11.05 14.11
N ASP A 242 -2.49 11.17 12.83
CA ASP A 242 -2.52 12.43 12.11
C ASP A 242 -3.45 12.32 10.89
N LEU A 243 -4.11 13.41 10.53
CA LEU A 243 -4.90 13.54 9.30
C LEU A 243 -4.33 14.62 8.39
N SER A 244 -4.42 14.43 7.09
CA SER A 244 -4.20 15.47 6.08
C SER A 244 -5.52 16.06 5.59
N ASP A 245 -5.45 17.25 4.98
CA ASP A 245 -6.63 17.90 4.38
C ASP A 245 -7.19 17.12 3.19
N GLU A 246 -6.37 16.29 2.55
CA GLU A 246 -6.72 15.47 1.40
C GLU A 246 -7.46 14.17 1.80
N GLY A 247 -7.59 13.91 3.12
CA GLY A 247 -8.28 12.74 3.65
C GLY A 247 -7.39 11.51 3.83
N HIS A 248 -6.08 11.68 3.76
CA HIS A 248 -5.13 10.62 4.14
C HIS A 248 -4.86 10.67 5.63
N ASN A 249 -4.51 9.53 6.20
CA ASN A 249 -4.09 9.51 7.59
C ASN A 249 -2.72 8.84 7.75
N ARG A 250 -2.14 9.09 8.91
CA ARG A 250 -0.86 8.53 9.30
C ARG A 250 -0.92 8.13 10.77
N MET A 251 -0.53 6.89 11.03
CA MET A 251 -0.30 6.37 12.36
C MET A 251 1.20 6.19 12.58
N ILE A 252 1.75 6.73 13.65
CA ILE A 252 3.17 6.61 13.96
C ILE A 252 3.34 5.75 15.19
N MET A 253 4.05 4.64 15.04
CA MET A 253 4.38 3.69 16.08
C MET A 253 5.87 3.79 16.40
N ARG A 254 6.17 4.29 17.58
CA ARG A 254 7.56 4.54 18.00
C ARG A 254 8.28 3.24 18.34
N ALA A 255 9.51 3.09 17.84
CA ALA A 255 10.40 2.03 18.27
C ALA A 255 11.21 2.43 19.50
N GLY A 256 11.45 1.51 20.40
CA GLY A 256 12.47 1.65 21.44
C GLY A 256 12.02 1.64 22.89
N TYR A 257 10.75 1.94 23.20
CA TYR A 257 10.34 2.12 24.58
C TYR A 257 9.87 0.85 25.29
N GLY A 258 9.52 -0.12 24.57
CA GLY A 258 8.92 -1.27 25.14
C GLY A 258 9.79 -2.53 25.10
N SER A 259 11.01 -2.49 24.48
CA SER A 259 11.93 -3.65 24.43
C SER A 259 12.80 -3.76 25.68
N MET A 260 12.37 -3.13 26.77
CA MET A 260 13.05 -3.27 28.04
C MET A 260 12.24 -4.15 28.98
N GLN A 261 12.88 -5.18 29.48
CA GLN A 261 12.33 -5.96 30.57
C GLN A 261 12.26 -5.13 31.86
N GLU A 262 11.52 -5.62 32.85
CA GLU A 262 11.46 -4.99 34.17
C GLU A 262 12.84 -4.81 34.82
N ASP A 263 13.81 -5.68 34.48
CA ASP A 263 15.21 -5.59 34.92
C ASP A 263 16.06 -4.62 34.06
N GLY A 264 15.44 -3.97 33.08
CA GLY A 264 16.10 -3.01 32.18
C GLY A 264 16.84 -3.62 31.01
N LYS A 265 16.84 -4.95 30.84
CA LYS A 265 17.48 -5.60 29.69
C LYS A 265 16.69 -5.35 28.41
N LEU A 266 17.42 -5.23 27.31
CA LEU A 266 16.84 -5.15 25.98
C LEU A 266 16.42 -6.54 25.49
N GLU A 267 15.28 -6.59 24.81
CA GLU A 267 14.77 -7.78 24.13
C GLU A 267 14.59 -7.53 22.61
N ASP A 268 14.32 -8.60 21.90
CA ASP A 268 13.97 -8.51 20.49
C ASP A 268 12.67 -7.70 20.27
N PRO A 269 12.58 -6.92 19.18
CA PRO A 269 13.55 -6.86 18.08
C PRO A 269 14.72 -5.89 18.28
N LEU A 270 14.70 -5.02 19.28
CA LEU A 270 15.79 -4.03 19.46
C LEU A 270 17.14 -4.70 19.68
N TYR A 271 17.15 -5.79 20.46
CA TYR A 271 18.38 -6.56 20.69
C TYR A 271 19.03 -6.98 19.36
N SER A 272 18.24 -7.62 18.50
CA SER A 272 18.72 -8.06 17.17
C SER A 272 19.08 -6.91 16.26
N VAL A 273 18.30 -5.81 16.26
CA VAL A 273 18.60 -4.61 15.46
C VAL A 273 19.93 -4.00 15.89
N MET A 274 20.21 -3.91 17.19
CA MET A 274 21.49 -3.39 17.66
C MET A 274 22.65 -4.27 17.21
N GLN A 275 22.53 -5.59 17.32
CA GLN A 275 23.56 -6.52 16.84
C GLN A 275 23.78 -6.40 15.34
N GLU A 276 22.71 -6.25 14.55
CA GLU A 276 22.81 -6.03 13.10
C GLU A 276 23.63 -4.76 12.78
N TRP A 277 23.57 -3.76 13.65
CA TRP A 277 24.32 -2.50 13.48
C TRP A 277 25.61 -2.45 14.29
N ASP A 278 26.20 -3.61 14.64
CA ASP A 278 27.48 -3.78 15.34
C ASP A 278 27.52 -3.10 16.73
N MET A 279 26.35 -3.00 17.36
CA MET A 279 26.21 -2.43 18.70
C MET A 279 26.08 -3.54 19.73
N ASN A 280 26.61 -3.34 20.92
CA ASN A 280 26.41 -4.24 22.04
C ASN A 280 25.14 -3.86 22.83
N PRO A 281 24.06 -4.67 22.81
CA PRO A 281 22.80 -4.34 23.49
C PRO A 281 22.97 -4.20 25.01
N ASP A 282 23.91 -4.91 25.63
CA ASP A 282 24.13 -4.87 27.08
C ASP A 282 24.58 -3.50 27.59
N ASP A 283 25.21 -2.69 26.73
CA ASP A 283 25.63 -1.32 27.07
C ASP A 283 24.45 -0.35 27.20
N TYR A 284 23.27 -0.74 26.73
CA TYR A 284 22.07 0.07 26.65
C TYR A 284 20.93 -0.42 27.56
N ALA A 285 21.20 -1.37 28.43
CA ALA A 285 20.22 -1.83 29.40
C ALA A 285 19.67 -0.66 30.25
N GLY A 286 18.36 -0.53 30.32
CA GLY A 286 17.68 0.57 31.03
C GLY A 286 17.70 1.94 30.35
N LYS A 287 18.25 2.06 29.13
CA LYS A 287 18.49 3.32 28.41
C LYS A 287 17.66 3.44 27.14
N GLY A 288 16.32 3.37 27.24
CA GLY A 288 15.42 3.27 26.05
C GLY A 288 15.57 4.39 25.04
N LEU A 289 15.62 5.66 25.48
CA LEU A 289 15.79 6.80 24.56
C LEU A 289 17.18 6.79 23.92
N GLU A 290 18.21 6.57 24.74
CA GLU A 290 19.60 6.51 24.27
C GLU A 290 19.81 5.36 23.28
N THR A 291 19.13 4.20 23.48
CA THR A 291 19.13 3.08 22.54
C THR A 291 18.60 3.50 21.17
N ARG A 292 17.47 4.22 21.17
CA ARG A 292 16.84 4.69 19.94
C ARG A 292 17.76 5.68 19.19
N GLU A 293 18.31 6.66 19.89
CA GLU A 293 19.25 7.64 19.32
C GLU A 293 20.53 6.97 18.80
N ALA A 294 21.04 5.97 19.51
CA ALA A 294 22.21 5.22 19.09
C ALA A 294 21.95 4.42 17.81
N ILE A 295 20.78 3.77 17.66
CA ILE A 295 20.38 3.09 16.44
C ILE A 295 20.24 4.08 15.29
N GLN A 296 19.60 5.23 15.51
CA GLN A 296 19.46 6.29 14.51
C GLN A 296 20.84 6.76 14.01
N LYS A 297 21.75 7.00 14.93
CA LYS A 297 23.11 7.38 14.61
C LYS A 297 23.86 6.28 13.83
N ALA A 298 23.82 5.04 14.28
CA ALA A 298 24.45 3.92 13.60
C ALA A 298 23.93 3.72 12.17
N LYS A 299 22.61 3.78 11.99
CA LYS A 299 21.99 3.69 10.66
C LYS A 299 22.40 4.85 9.75
N ARG A 300 22.46 6.07 10.28
CA ARG A 300 22.87 7.26 9.51
C ARG A 300 24.32 7.21 9.09
N ASP A 301 25.21 6.86 10.02
CA ASP A 301 26.65 6.89 9.79
C ASP A 301 27.08 5.71 8.90
N ASN A 302 26.61 4.51 9.16
CA ASN A 302 27.08 3.28 8.52
C ASN A 302 26.15 2.76 7.41
N GLY A 303 24.91 3.24 7.35
CA GLY A 303 23.92 2.79 6.38
C GLY A 303 24.34 2.96 4.92
N PRO A 304 24.85 4.14 4.51
CA PRO A 304 25.30 4.37 3.14
C PRO A 304 26.37 3.39 2.67
N GLU A 305 27.33 3.03 3.54
CA GLU A 305 28.39 2.06 3.23
C GLU A 305 27.85 0.63 3.12
N ARG A 306 26.74 0.34 3.79
CA ARG A 306 26.00 -0.93 3.71
C ARG A 306 25.01 -0.97 2.56
N GLY A 307 24.95 0.08 1.70
CA GLY A 307 24.07 0.18 0.55
C GLY A 307 22.72 0.89 0.81
N TYR A 308 22.43 1.29 2.04
CA TYR A 308 21.24 2.06 2.39
C TYR A 308 21.45 3.56 2.14
N THR A 309 21.71 3.93 0.89
CA THR A 309 22.11 5.30 0.53
C THR A 309 21.07 6.37 0.86
N HIS A 310 19.81 6.00 0.95
CA HIS A 310 18.69 6.87 1.29
C HIS A 310 18.63 7.24 2.78
N TYR A 311 19.29 6.49 3.68
CA TYR A 311 19.27 6.78 5.12
C TYR A 311 19.77 8.18 5.47
N LYS A 312 20.66 8.74 4.67
CA LYS A 312 21.13 10.13 4.82
C LYS A 312 20.03 11.18 4.63
N ASN A 313 18.96 10.82 3.89
CA ASN A 313 17.85 11.72 3.58
C ASN A 313 16.68 11.60 4.57
N LEU A 314 16.64 10.50 5.34
CA LEU A 314 15.58 10.23 6.30
C LEU A 314 15.73 11.12 7.54
N ARG A 315 14.62 11.53 8.14
CA ARG A 315 14.61 12.11 9.48
C ARG A 315 14.98 11.03 10.50
N ASP A 316 15.40 11.44 11.70
CA ASP A 316 15.87 10.49 12.73
C ASP A 316 14.76 9.50 13.13
N GLU A 317 13.54 9.96 13.32
CA GLU A 317 12.41 9.09 13.62
C GLU A 317 12.11 8.08 12.48
N GLN A 318 12.32 8.44 11.22
CA GLN A 318 12.12 7.54 10.07
C GLN A 318 13.15 6.40 10.03
N LEU A 319 14.28 6.54 10.73
CA LEU A 319 15.29 5.48 10.84
C LEU A 319 14.91 4.38 11.84
N THR A 320 13.98 4.65 12.76
CA THR A 320 13.63 3.72 13.84
C THR A 320 12.15 3.37 13.93
N ASP A 321 11.26 4.30 13.60
CA ASP A 321 9.83 4.16 13.85
C ASP A 321 9.10 3.52 12.67
N ALA A 322 7.94 2.93 12.93
CA ALA A 322 7.03 2.48 11.88
C ALA A 322 6.01 3.59 11.60
N PHE A 323 5.92 3.95 10.34
CA PHE A 323 4.93 4.90 9.83
C PHE A 323 3.88 4.13 9.05
N HIS A 324 2.66 4.10 9.54
CA HIS A 324 1.56 3.49 8.83
C HIS A 324 0.70 4.59 8.21
N TYR A 325 0.55 4.55 6.89
CA TYR A 325 -0.28 5.48 6.14
C TYR A 325 -1.51 4.76 5.61
N THR A 326 -2.66 5.41 5.68
CA THR A 326 -3.82 5.01 4.90
C THR A 326 -4.11 6.10 3.89
N LEU A 327 -3.93 5.77 2.62
CA LEU A 327 -4.21 6.66 1.50
C LEU A 327 -5.62 6.39 1.01
N PHE A 328 -6.47 7.38 1.18
CA PHE A 328 -7.86 7.28 0.72
C PHE A 328 -7.90 6.97 -0.79
N PRO A 329 -8.75 6.03 -1.27
CA PRO A 329 -9.73 5.31 -0.47
C PRO A 329 -9.27 3.92 0.00
N ASN A 330 -8.33 3.24 -0.67
CA ASN A 330 -8.23 1.79 -0.59
C ASN A 330 -6.81 1.23 -0.41
N PHE A 331 -5.88 2.05 0.01
CA PHE A 331 -4.48 1.67 0.12
C PHE A 331 -3.91 2.01 1.49
N ALA A 332 -3.35 1.03 2.17
CA ALA A 332 -2.61 1.21 3.40
C ALA A 332 -1.16 0.71 3.25
N VAL A 333 -0.25 1.30 3.99
CA VAL A 333 1.15 0.92 3.96
C VAL A 333 1.81 1.11 5.31
N SER A 334 2.53 0.09 5.78
CA SER A 334 3.48 0.24 6.88
C SER A 334 4.87 0.44 6.31
N LEU A 335 5.50 1.55 6.64
CA LEU A 335 6.77 2.00 6.11
C LEU A 335 7.81 2.08 7.22
N TRP A 336 8.94 1.41 7.02
CA TRP A 336 10.15 1.47 7.85
C TRP A 336 11.31 2.02 7.05
N ALA A 337 12.44 2.21 7.67
CA ALA A 337 13.62 2.74 7.02
C ALA A 337 14.06 1.94 5.77
N ASP A 338 13.84 0.63 5.76
CA ASP A 338 14.34 -0.31 4.76
C ASP A 338 13.29 -1.29 4.21
N GLY A 339 12.04 -1.13 4.62
CA GLY A 339 10.96 -2.02 4.22
C GLY A 339 9.62 -1.35 4.15
N PHE A 340 8.74 -1.93 3.35
CA PHE A 340 7.42 -1.38 3.11
C PHE A 340 6.43 -2.52 2.89
N HIS A 341 5.40 -2.55 3.70
CA HIS A 341 4.31 -3.48 3.60
C HIS A 341 3.12 -2.82 2.91
N PHE A 342 2.81 -3.30 1.73
CA PHE A 342 1.76 -2.81 0.84
C PHE A 342 0.47 -3.59 1.08
N LEU A 343 -0.60 -2.89 1.38
CA LEU A 343 -1.90 -3.42 1.72
C LEU A 343 -2.97 -2.69 0.90
N ARG A 344 -3.47 -3.32 -0.17
CA ARG A 344 -4.47 -2.69 -1.04
C ARG A 344 -5.72 -3.55 -1.14
N ALA A 345 -6.87 -2.97 -0.87
CA ALA A 345 -8.16 -3.63 -1.03
C ALA A 345 -8.89 -3.07 -2.26
N LYS A 346 -9.12 -3.90 -3.27
CA LYS A 346 -9.85 -3.54 -4.49
C LYS A 346 -11.30 -4.01 -4.40
N PRO A 347 -12.30 -3.18 -4.73
CA PRO A 347 -13.69 -3.57 -4.65
C PRO A 347 -14.00 -4.68 -5.67
N HIS A 348 -14.86 -5.62 -5.31
CA HIS A 348 -15.40 -6.59 -6.24
C HIS A 348 -16.31 -5.89 -7.28
N PRO A 349 -16.38 -6.33 -8.55
CA PRO A 349 -17.12 -5.62 -9.59
C PRO A 349 -18.63 -5.53 -9.34
N THR A 350 -19.23 -6.50 -8.64
CA THR A 350 -20.70 -6.63 -8.52
C THR A 350 -21.20 -6.95 -7.11
N ASP A 351 -20.34 -7.40 -6.20
CA ASP A 351 -20.72 -7.88 -4.87
C ASP A 351 -20.06 -6.98 -3.79
N PRO A 352 -20.84 -6.21 -3.03
CA PRO A 352 -20.30 -5.34 -1.98
C PRO A 352 -19.67 -6.10 -0.81
N GLU A 353 -19.96 -7.39 -0.66
CA GLU A 353 -19.43 -8.22 0.42
C GLU A 353 -18.18 -9.02 0.02
N LYS A 354 -17.54 -8.62 -1.09
CA LYS A 354 -16.28 -9.22 -1.58
C LYS A 354 -15.30 -8.16 -2.00
N CYS A 355 -14.02 -8.50 -1.92
CA CYS A 355 -12.94 -7.68 -2.44
C CYS A 355 -11.74 -8.54 -2.84
N VAL A 356 -10.78 -7.92 -3.51
CA VAL A 356 -9.47 -8.49 -3.80
C VAL A 356 -8.45 -7.76 -2.92
N PHE A 357 -7.64 -8.50 -2.19
CA PHE A 357 -6.67 -7.97 -1.27
C PHE A 357 -5.26 -8.30 -1.70
N ASP A 358 -4.41 -7.26 -1.83
CA ASP A 358 -2.98 -7.37 -2.11
C ASP A 358 -2.19 -7.23 -0.81
N ASN A 359 -1.38 -8.23 -0.50
CA ASN A 359 -0.44 -8.31 0.61
C ASN A 359 0.97 -8.44 0.04
N TRP A 360 1.62 -7.30 -0.23
CA TRP A 360 2.93 -7.27 -0.87
C TRP A 360 3.98 -6.64 0.02
N TRP A 361 5.22 -7.10 -0.13
CA TRP A 361 6.35 -6.57 0.63
C TRP A 361 7.46 -6.12 -0.28
N TYR A 362 8.03 -4.97 0.06
CA TYR A 362 9.15 -4.36 -0.63
C TYR A 362 10.31 -4.15 0.34
N SER A 363 11.54 -4.16 -0.18
CA SER A 363 12.75 -3.88 0.59
C SER A 363 13.72 -3.01 -0.21
N SER A 364 14.37 -2.12 0.52
CA SER A 364 15.48 -1.31 0.00
C SER A 364 16.81 -2.05 -0.01
N ASN A 365 16.87 -3.25 0.59
CA ASN A 365 18.15 -3.95 0.74
C ASN A 365 18.77 -4.25 -0.63
N PRO A 366 19.96 -3.72 -0.91
CA PRO A 366 20.63 -3.88 -2.18
C PRO A 366 21.29 -5.24 -2.34
N ASP A 367 21.49 -5.98 -1.25
CA ASP A 367 22.27 -7.22 -1.27
C ASP A 367 21.36 -8.43 -1.45
N LYS A 368 21.56 -9.15 -2.54
CA LYS A 368 20.82 -10.38 -2.87
C LYS A 368 21.12 -11.54 -1.89
N ASP A 369 22.27 -11.52 -1.28
CA ASP A 369 22.75 -12.55 -0.36
C ASP A 369 22.59 -12.17 1.11
N SER A 370 21.97 -11.03 1.37
CA SER A 370 21.76 -10.56 2.74
C SER A 370 20.87 -11.51 3.55
N SER A 371 21.07 -11.45 4.85
CA SER A 371 20.36 -12.25 5.84
C SER A 371 18.86 -12.31 5.60
N PRO A 372 18.24 -13.47 5.84
CA PRO A 372 16.80 -13.61 5.69
C PRO A 372 16.07 -12.56 6.50
N VAL A 373 15.14 -11.86 5.86
CA VAL A 373 14.25 -10.91 6.55
C VAL A 373 13.18 -11.69 7.27
N ARG A 374 13.03 -11.48 8.55
CA ARG A 374 11.82 -11.90 9.26
C ARG A 374 10.68 -10.97 8.88
N THR A 375 9.75 -11.50 8.14
CA THR A 375 8.47 -10.86 7.85
C THR A 375 7.38 -11.55 8.65
N THR A 376 6.21 -10.98 8.69
CA THR A 376 5.01 -11.63 9.24
C THR A 376 4.66 -12.95 8.54
N ILE A 377 5.17 -13.15 7.32
CA ILE A 377 5.02 -14.40 6.54
C ILE A 377 6.19 -15.38 6.72
N GLY A 378 7.09 -15.12 7.67
CA GLY A 378 8.23 -15.98 7.92
C GLY A 378 9.55 -15.42 7.39
N ILE A 379 10.47 -16.30 7.05
CA ILE A 379 11.80 -15.92 6.54
C ILE A 379 11.73 -15.87 5.03
N SER A 380 11.86 -14.68 4.45
CA SER A 380 11.99 -14.47 3.02
C SER A 380 13.42 -14.09 2.65
N LYS A 381 13.91 -14.57 1.52
CA LYS A 381 15.16 -14.06 0.96
C LYS A 381 14.88 -12.75 0.26
N ARG A 382 15.51 -11.68 0.71
CA ARG A 382 15.56 -10.42 -0.05
C ARG A 382 16.44 -10.67 -1.28
N GLY A 383 15.93 -10.48 -2.46
CA GLY A 383 16.86 -10.51 -3.60
C GLY A 383 16.25 -10.76 -4.93
N ASP A 384 15.26 -11.60 -5.00
CA ASP A 384 14.55 -11.83 -6.25
C ASP A 384 13.23 -11.06 -6.25
N TYR A 385 12.93 -10.46 -7.39
CA TYR A 385 11.64 -9.83 -7.61
C TYR A 385 10.56 -10.91 -7.58
N ALA A 386 9.59 -10.79 -6.67
CA ALA A 386 8.54 -11.80 -6.56
C ALA A 386 7.50 -11.64 -7.66
N ASP A 387 7.23 -12.71 -8.37
CA ASP A 387 6.06 -12.81 -9.23
C ASP A 387 4.76 -12.70 -8.41
N ARG A 388 3.70 -12.23 -9.05
CA ARG A 388 2.38 -12.14 -8.43
C ARG A 388 1.81 -13.53 -8.22
N ASP A 389 1.43 -13.84 -6.98
CA ASP A 389 0.84 -15.11 -6.57
C ASP A 389 -0.66 -14.88 -6.22
N PHE A 390 -1.54 -15.36 -7.11
CA PHE A 390 -2.99 -15.26 -6.95
C PHE A 390 -3.53 -16.57 -6.42
N PHE A 391 -4.29 -16.53 -5.32
CA PHE A 391 -4.90 -17.71 -4.73
C PHE A 391 -6.16 -17.36 -3.92
N GLU A 392 -6.95 -18.36 -3.56
CA GLU A 392 -8.09 -18.16 -2.69
C GLU A 392 -7.67 -18.11 -1.22
N LEU A 393 -8.34 -17.28 -0.43
CA LEU A 393 -8.06 -17.15 0.99
C LEU A 393 -8.17 -18.52 1.69
N GLY A 394 -7.12 -18.88 2.42
CA GLY A 394 -7.00 -20.18 3.12
C GLY A 394 -6.23 -21.25 2.35
N GLU A 395 -5.93 -21.07 1.07
CA GLU A 395 -5.08 -22.01 0.32
C GLU A 395 -3.60 -21.91 0.74
N LYS A 396 -3.15 -20.69 1.05
CA LYS A 396 -1.79 -20.40 1.52
C LYS A 396 -1.84 -19.39 2.66
N SER A 397 -0.83 -19.38 3.50
CA SER A 397 -0.66 -18.35 4.53
C SER A 397 -0.25 -17.01 3.91
N LEU A 398 -0.88 -15.94 4.38
CA LEU A 398 -0.49 -14.55 4.09
C LEU A 398 0.56 -14.04 5.09
N GLY A 399 0.97 -14.90 6.01
CA GLY A 399 1.77 -14.59 7.16
C GLY A 399 0.95 -14.54 8.43
N GLN A 400 1.57 -14.91 9.55
CA GLN A 400 0.87 -15.12 10.82
C GLN A 400 -0.03 -13.93 11.21
N THR A 401 0.48 -12.70 11.11
CA THR A 401 -0.28 -11.49 11.45
C THR A 401 -1.46 -11.28 10.51
N ILE A 402 -1.23 -11.37 9.20
CA ILE A 402 -2.30 -11.16 8.20
C ILE A 402 -3.32 -12.30 8.22
N ASP A 403 -2.92 -13.54 8.52
CA ASP A 403 -3.86 -14.65 8.70
C ASP A 403 -4.79 -14.41 9.90
N GLN A 404 -4.29 -13.80 10.97
CA GLN A 404 -5.10 -13.40 12.13
C GLN A 404 -6.06 -12.27 11.77
N ASP A 405 -5.59 -11.25 11.04
CA ASP A 405 -6.42 -10.15 10.56
C ASP A 405 -7.52 -10.63 9.62
N THR A 406 -7.21 -11.49 8.65
CA THR A 406 -8.20 -12.00 7.71
C THR A 406 -9.30 -12.82 8.37
N ALA A 407 -8.99 -13.53 9.46
CA ALA A 407 -10.00 -14.21 10.27
C ALA A 407 -10.99 -13.20 10.90
N VAL A 408 -10.50 -12.04 11.34
CA VAL A 408 -11.32 -10.96 11.88
C VAL A 408 -12.17 -10.28 10.80
N PHE A 409 -11.62 -10.08 9.58
CA PHE A 409 -12.38 -9.48 8.47
C PHE A 409 -13.67 -10.24 8.17
N ILE A 410 -13.59 -11.58 8.16
CA ILE A 410 -14.74 -12.44 7.92
C ILE A 410 -15.78 -12.28 9.05
N LEU A 411 -15.31 -12.24 10.30
CA LEU A 411 -16.20 -12.03 11.45
C LEU A 411 -16.85 -10.64 11.42
N GLN A 412 -16.10 -9.61 11.07
CA GLN A 412 -16.60 -8.25 10.96
C GLN A 412 -17.65 -8.11 9.85
N GLN A 413 -17.51 -8.80 8.70
CA GLN A 413 -18.50 -8.72 7.62
C GLN A 413 -19.90 -9.17 8.08
N HIS A 414 -20.00 -10.09 9.03
CA HIS A 414 -21.30 -10.53 9.55
C HIS A 414 -21.98 -9.49 10.45
N GLY A 415 -21.21 -8.60 11.09
CA GLY A 415 -21.74 -7.57 11.98
C GLY A 415 -22.62 -6.52 11.29
N PRO A 416 -22.18 -5.89 10.18
CA PRO A 416 -22.93 -4.88 9.44
C PRO A 416 -24.29 -5.33 8.91
N VAL A 417 -24.45 -6.62 8.67
CA VAL A 417 -25.72 -7.24 8.23
C VAL A 417 -26.71 -7.38 9.37
N SER A 418 -26.25 -7.26 10.62
CA SER A 418 -27.10 -7.35 11.82
C SER A 418 -27.91 -6.05 12.04
N TYR A 419 -29.06 -6.20 12.68
CA TYR A 419 -29.92 -5.06 13.09
C TYR A 419 -29.36 -4.27 14.28
N THR A 420 -28.02 -4.19 14.41
CA THR A 420 -27.32 -3.47 15.47
C THR A 420 -26.62 -2.24 14.92
N HIS A 421 -26.39 -1.25 15.77
CA HIS A 421 -25.57 -0.08 15.42
C HIS A 421 -24.09 -0.38 15.63
N LEU A 422 -23.28 -0.06 14.63
CA LEU A 422 -21.84 -0.07 14.75
C LEU A 422 -21.38 1.27 15.36
N ARG A 423 -20.50 1.18 16.33
CA ARG A 423 -19.84 2.37 16.89
C ARG A 423 -18.36 2.32 16.53
N ALA A 424 -17.91 3.31 15.77
CA ALA A 424 -16.50 3.50 15.56
C ALA A 424 -15.82 3.91 16.88
N HIS A 425 -14.67 3.32 17.16
CA HIS A 425 -13.82 3.81 18.23
C HIS A 425 -13.23 5.17 17.83
N GLU A 426 -12.89 6.01 18.82
CA GLU A 426 -12.32 7.36 18.59
C GLU A 426 -11.03 7.38 17.75
N THR A 427 -10.47 6.21 17.44
CA THR A 427 -9.21 6.03 16.69
C THR A 427 -9.40 5.36 15.32
N SER A 428 -10.63 5.03 14.91
CA SER A 428 -10.90 4.35 13.62
C SER A 428 -11.39 5.30 12.52
#